data_c14df4e66b19d59a271b06ec9b29b91a
#
_entry.id   c14df4e66b19d59a271b06ec9b29b91a
#
_cell.length_a   1.000
_cell.length_b   1.000
_cell.length_c   1.000
_cell.angle_alpha   90.00
_cell.angle_beta   90.00
_cell.angle_gamma   90.00
#
_symmetry.space_group_name_H-M   'P 1'
#
loop_
_entity.id
_entity.type
_entity.pdbx_description
1 polymer ?
#
loop_
_entity_poly.entity_id
_entity_poly.type
_entity_poly.pdbx_seq_one_letter_code
_entity_poly.pdbx_strand_id
1 'polypeptide(L)'
;MRDVSITLQIENWAQRTFESQDGSSRVVRSGDVMDPTGRCRLTAWCDFDPTPGDSIRIEGGRVQFWQGSPDLVIDSLEQVSSLSDSPWEKIDPENHWVEVGLTEITQGGSRRGISTSGTIVAINSGSGIIERCPECRRMLRDGSCTEHGAQRGVEDLRLRFVLDDGVSNANLFLGKESAEEFLGMKMDKIKSEISSIGKEVFVSNLRRRVLARKMAVHGRCAVDGQGAMLFADKVELVESKPAEEAEMVMQKWEVVL
;
A
#
# COMPACT_ATOMS: atom_id res chain seq x y z
N MET A 1 -7.67 -1.40 -25.04
CA MET A 1 -7.74 -2.40 -23.97
C MET A 1 -7.09 -3.66 -24.48
N ARG A 2 -6.23 -4.28 -23.74
CA ARG A 2 -5.64 -5.57 -24.14
C ARG A 2 -6.33 -6.65 -23.34
N ASP A 3 -6.82 -7.67 -23.99
CA ASP A 3 -7.36 -8.86 -23.35
C ASP A 3 -6.20 -9.61 -22.69
N VAL A 4 -6.40 -9.97 -21.42
CA VAL A 4 -5.38 -10.64 -20.60
C VAL A 4 -5.83 -12.05 -20.29
N SER A 5 -4.92 -13.01 -20.44
CA SER A 5 -5.08 -14.37 -19.95
C SER A 5 -4.05 -14.62 -18.86
N ILE A 6 -4.53 -14.96 -17.66
CA ILE A 6 -3.69 -15.07 -16.46
C ILE A 6 -4.26 -16.09 -15.48
N THR A 7 -3.38 -16.79 -14.76
CA THR A 7 -3.74 -17.64 -13.63
C THR A 7 -3.41 -16.92 -12.34
N LEU A 8 -4.30 -16.98 -11.35
CA LEU A 8 -4.21 -16.22 -10.11
C LEU A 8 -4.72 -17.04 -8.93
N GLN A 9 -4.26 -16.74 -7.74
CA GLN A 9 -4.82 -17.18 -6.47
C GLN A 9 -5.62 -16.05 -5.84
N ILE A 10 -6.80 -16.35 -5.33
CA ILE A 10 -7.62 -15.38 -4.58
C ILE A 10 -7.01 -15.19 -3.19
N GLU A 11 -6.69 -13.95 -2.85
CA GLU A 11 -6.24 -13.57 -1.51
C GLU A 11 -7.42 -13.24 -0.59
N ASN A 12 -8.28 -12.34 -1.05
CA ASN A 12 -9.50 -11.95 -0.35
C ASN A 12 -10.61 -11.64 -1.36
N TRP A 13 -11.85 -11.63 -0.90
CA TRP A 13 -12.98 -11.34 -1.75
C TRP A 13 -14.10 -10.69 -0.95
N ALA A 14 -14.73 -9.66 -1.52
CA ALA A 14 -15.85 -8.98 -0.89
C ALA A 14 -16.84 -8.45 -1.91
N GLN A 15 -18.10 -8.44 -1.54
CA GLN A 15 -19.18 -7.81 -2.26
C GLN A 15 -19.49 -6.43 -1.65
N ARG A 16 -19.71 -5.44 -2.50
CA ARG A 16 -20.18 -4.11 -2.11
C ARG A 16 -21.34 -3.67 -2.98
N THR A 17 -22.32 -3.05 -2.36
CA THR A 17 -23.43 -2.41 -3.05
C THR A 17 -23.20 -0.90 -3.03
N PHE A 18 -23.40 -0.23 -4.15
CA PHE A 18 -23.31 1.21 -4.26
C PHE A 18 -24.46 1.74 -5.14
N GLU A 19 -24.86 2.97 -4.87
CA GLU A 19 -25.82 3.67 -5.71
C GLU A 19 -25.09 4.34 -6.89
N SER A 20 -25.54 4.05 -8.09
CA SER A 20 -25.04 4.68 -9.31
C SER A 20 -25.65 6.11 -9.44
N GLN A 21 -25.04 6.96 -10.24
CA GLN A 21 -25.52 8.33 -10.49
C GLN A 21 -26.95 8.39 -11.05
N ASP A 22 -27.43 7.31 -11.63
CA ASP A 22 -28.80 7.14 -12.14
C ASP A 22 -29.81 6.67 -11.07
N GLY A 23 -29.37 6.54 -9.80
CA GLY A 23 -30.18 6.06 -8.68
C GLY A 23 -30.37 4.54 -8.64
N SER A 24 -29.74 3.79 -9.54
CA SER A 24 -29.79 2.33 -9.52
C SER A 24 -28.78 1.76 -8.52
N SER A 25 -29.18 0.75 -7.75
CA SER A 25 -28.28 -0.01 -6.88
C SER A 25 -27.52 -1.01 -7.71
N ARG A 26 -26.20 -0.95 -7.66
CA ARG A 26 -25.30 -1.88 -8.35
C ARG A 26 -24.44 -2.64 -7.36
N VAL A 27 -24.23 -3.91 -7.64
CA VAL A 27 -23.34 -4.78 -6.87
C VAL A 27 -22.03 -4.89 -7.64
N VAL A 28 -20.93 -4.61 -6.96
CA VAL A 28 -19.58 -4.89 -7.42
C VAL A 28 -18.92 -5.89 -6.47
N ARG A 29 -18.29 -6.90 -7.04
CA ARG A 29 -17.50 -7.87 -6.31
C ARG A 29 -16.04 -7.61 -6.62
N SER A 30 -15.20 -7.59 -5.61
CA SER A 30 -13.78 -7.33 -5.83
C SER A 30 -12.94 -7.87 -4.68
N GLY A 31 -11.70 -8.19 -5.00
CA GLY A 31 -10.72 -8.64 -4.02
C GLY A 31 -9.31 -8.47 -4.53
N ASP A 32 -8.36 -8.80 -3.70
CA ASP A 32 -6.97 -8.87 -4.11
C ASP A 32 -6.66 -10.30 -4.57
N VAL A 33 -5.89 -10.39 -5.63
CA VAL A 33 -5.45 -11.64 -6.27
C VAL A 33 -3.95 -11.59 -6.49
N MET A 34 -3.33 -12.77 -6.54
CA MET A 34 -1.88 -12.87 -6.62
C MET A 34 -1.42 -14.02 -7.50
N ASP A 35 -0.20 -13.91 -7.95
CA ASP A 35 0.62 -14.96 -8.51
C ASP A 35 2.05 -14.87 -7.94
N PRO A 36 2.98 -15.77 -8.28
CA PRO A 36 4.36 -15.66 -7.80
C PRO A 36 5.09 -14.37 -8.14
N THR A 37 4.57 -13.58 -9.09
CA THR A 37 5.20 -12.34 -9.57
C THR A 37 4.64 -11.07 -8.95
N GLY A 38 3.49 -11.14 -8.27
CA GLY A 38 2.90 -9.97 -7.63
C GLY A 38 1.43 -10.10 -7.26
N ARG A 39 0.84 -8.94 -6.98
CA ARG A 39 -0.57 -8.78 -6.60
C ARG A 39 -1.25 -7.71 -7.42
N CYS A 40 -2.52 -7.91 -7.69
CA CYS A 40 -3.37 -6.86 -8.25
C CYS A 40 -4.79 -6.98 -7.67
N ARG A 41 -5.62 -6.00 -7.96
CA ARG A 41 -7.03 -6.06 -7.65
C ARG A 41 -7.77 -6.74 -8.80
N LEU A 42 -8.71 -7.61 -8.49
CA LEU A 42 -9.69 -8.15 -9.42
C LEU A 42 -11.05 -7.55 -9.09
N THR A 43 -11.74 -7.02 -10.11
CA THR A 43 -13.11 -6.52 -10.03
C THR A 43 -14.00 -7.34 -10.94
N ALA A 44 -15.09 -7.88 -10.41
CA ALA A 44 -16.08 -8.65 -11.15
C ALA A 44 -17.41 -7.89 -11.24
N TRP A 45 -17.91 -7.71 -12.46
CA TRP A 45 -19.24 -7.18 -12.75
C TRP A 45 -20.28 -8.29 -12.98
N CYS A 46 -19.93 -9.53 -12.66
CA CYS A 46 -20.77 -10.71 -12.73
C CYS A 46 -20.87 -11.39 -11.37
N ASP A 47 -21.73 -12.43 -11.26
CA ASP A 47 -21.96 -13.18 -10.01
C ASP A 47 -20.83 -14.18 -9.72
N PHE A 48 -19.60 -13.69 -9.73
CA PHE A 48 -18.41 -14.43 -9.36
C PHE A 48 -18.17 -14.32 -7.85
N ASP A 49 -18.12 -15.45 -7.15
CA ASP A 49 -17.98 -15.50 -5.69
C ASP A 49 -17.00 -16.62 -5.26
N PRO A 50 -15.69 -16.39 -5.46
CA PRO A 50 -14.65 -17.35 -5.09
C PRO A 50 -14.36 -17.34 -3.60
N THR A 51 -13.72 -18.40 -3.12
CA THR A 51 -13.20 -18.50 -1.76
C THR A 51 -11.74 -18.09 -1.71
N PRO A 52 -11.27 -17.37 -0.65
CA PRO A 52 -9.86 -17.12 -0.45
C PRO A 52 -9.01 -18.40 -0.51
N GLY A 53 -7.95 -18.36 -1.30
CA GLY A 53 -7.09 -19.51 -1.57
C GLY A 53 -7.46 -20.32 -2.82
N ASP A 54 -8.60 -20.04 -3.46
CA ASP A 54 -8.93 -20.66 -4.75
C ASP A 54 -7.95 -20.21 -5.83
N SER A 55 -7.61 -21.14 -6.72
CA SER A 55 -6.85 -20.86 -7.94
C SER A 55 -7.81 -20.73 -9.11
N ILE A 56 -7.66 -19.67 -9.88
CA ILE A 56 -8.51 -19.35 -11.01
C ILE A 56 -7.66 -19.04 -12.25
N ARG A 57 -8.24 -19.32 -13.41
CA ARG A 57 -7.73 -18.86 -14.70
C ARG A 57 -8.71 -17.87 -15.31
N ILE A 58 -8.21 -16.72 -15.67
CA ILE A 58 -8.97 -15.69 -16.37
C ILE A 58 -8.52 -15.69 -17.83
N GLU A 59 -9.48 -15.64 -18.75
CA GLU A 59 -9.27 -15.51 -20.18
C GLU A 59 -10.11 -14.35 -20.74
N GLY A 60 -9.47 -13.42 -21.46
CA GLY A 60 -10.14 -12.23 -21.98
C GLY A 60 -10.47 -11.18 -20.91
N GLY A 61 -9.77 -11.20 -19.78
CA GLY A 61 -9.89 -10.15 -18.76
C GLY A 61 -9.38 -8.80 -19.26
N ARG A 62 -9.94 -7.69 -18.75
CA ARG A 62 -9.51 -6.34 -19.10
C ARG A 62 -8.64 -5.74 -18.01
N VAL A 63 -7.61 -4.98 -18.39
CA VAL A 63 -6.87 -4.13 -17.44
C VAL A 63 -7.44 -2.72 -17.47
N GLN A 64 -7.84 -2.23 -16.33
CA GLN A 64 -8.32 -0.87 -16.11
C GLN A 64 -7.41 -0.19 -15.09
N PHE A 65 -7.14 1.09 -15.28
CA PHE A 65 -6.36 1.87 -14.31
C PHE A 65 -7.30 2.68 -13.43
N TRP A 66 -7.17 2.49 -12.13
CA TRP A 66 -7.87 3.30 -11.14
C TRP A 66 -6.84 4.04 -10.26
N GLN A 67 -6.85 5.36 -10.32
CA GLN A 67 -5.87 6.21 -9.60
C GLN A 67 -4.40 5.79 -9.86
N GLY A 68 -4.10 5.42 -11.10
CA GLY A 68 -2.76 4.97 -11.51
C GLY A 68 -2.40 3.53 -11.15
N SER A 69 -3.27 2.80 -10.45
CA SER A 69 -3.09 1.38 -10.13
C SER A 69 -3.79 0.50 -11.15
N PRO A 70 -3.14 -0.53 -11.70
CA PRO A 70 -3.79 -1.47 -12.60
C PRO A 70 -4.73 -2.39 -11.81
N ASP A 71 -5.98 -2.46 -12.26
CA ASP A 71 -6.99 -3.40 -11.79
C ASP A 71 -7.36 -4.34 -12.93
N LEU A 72 -7.51 -5.62 -12.63
CA LEU A 72 -8.03 -6.62 -13.54
C LEU A 72 -9.56 -6.65 -13.44
N VAL A 73 -10.25 -6.70 -14.57
CA VAL A 73 -11.72 -6.65 -14.60
C VAL A 73 -12.26 -7.80 -15.43
N ILE A 74 -13.27 -8.47 -14.89
CA ILE A 74 -14.08 -9.47 -15.56
C ILE A 74 -15.54 -9.02 -15.61
N ASP A 75 -16.18 -9.23 -16.74
CA ASP A 75 -17.57 -8.82 -16.99
C ASP A 75 -18.55 -10.01 -17.07
N SER A 76 -18.03 -11.23 -17.27
CA SER A 76 -18.80 -12.46 -17.45
C SER A 76 -18.13 -13.64 -16.73
N LEU A 77 -18.94 -14.59 -16.23
CA LEU A 77 -18.45 -15.85 -15.68
C LEU A 77 -17.73 -16.73 -16.70
N GLU A 78 -18.00 -16.54 -17.99
CA GLU A 78 -17.32 -17.28 -19.07
C GLU A 78 -15.83 -16.96 -19.15
N GLN A 79 -15.42 -15.79 -18.61
CA GLN A 79 -14.01 -15.37 -18.57
C GLN A 79 -13.21 -16.04 -17.44
N VAL A 80 -13.86 -16.79 -16.53
CA VAL A 80 -13.22 -17.37 -15.34
C VAL A 80 -13.45 -18.87 -15.27
N SER A 81 -12.40 -19.61 -15.01
CA SER A 81 -12.45 -21.03 -14.69
C SER A 81 -11.71 -21.30 -13.38
N SER A 82 -12.33 -22.09 -12.49
CA SER A 82 -11.66 -22.58 -11.29
C SER A 82 -10.69 -23.70 -11.67
N LEU A 83 -9.53 -23.69 -11.04
CA LEU A 83 -8.51 -24.72 -11.23
C LEU A 83 -8.49 -25.65 -10.02
N SER A 84 -8.54 -26.97 -10.28
CA SER A 84 -8.36 -27.99 -9.22
C SER A 84 -6.94 -28.01 -8.68
N ASP A 85 -5.98 -27.73 -9.55
CA ASP A 85 -4.55 -27.68 -9.23
C ASP A 85 -3.96 -26.35 -9.68
N SER A 86 -3.20 -25.73 -8.78
CA SER A 86 -2.43 -24.53 -9.09
C SER A 86 -1.14 -24.89 -9.84
N PRO A 87 -0.69 -24.09 -10.81
CA PRO A 87 0.61 -24.30 -11.45
C PRO A 87 1.81 -23.99 -10.55
N TRP A 88 1.58 -23.51 -9.34
CA TRP A 88 2.57 -23.25 -8.28
C TRP A 88 2.07 -23.68 -6.93
N GLU A 89 2.98 -23.76 -5.95
CA GLU A 89 2.61 -23.99 -4.55
C GLU A 89 1.71 -22.87 -4.03
N LYS A 90 0.77 -23.21 -3.15
CA LYS A 90 -0.14 -22.22 -2.58
C LYS A 90 0.63 -21.07 -1.93
N ILE A 91 0.36 -19.86 -2.39
CA ILE A 91 1.02 -18.65 -1.92
C ILE A 91 0.41 -18.27 -0.57
N ASP A 92 1.28 -18.01 0.41
CA ASP A 92 0.89 -17.41 1.69
C ASP A 92 0.84 -15.88 1.54
N PRO A 93 -0.34 -15.25 1.63
CA PRO A 93 -0.48 -13.81 1.44
C PRO A 93 0.32 -12.98 2.44
N GLU A 94 0.50 -13.46 3.66
CA GLU A 94 1.19 -12.71 4.71
C GLU A 94 2.70 -12.62 4.46
N ASN A 95 3.26 -13.61 3.76
CA ASN A 95 4.70 -13.72 3.54
C ASN A 95 5.12 -13.53 2.07
N HIS A 96 4.18 -13.28 1.17
CA HIS A 96 4.49 -13.06 -0.25
C HIS A 96 4.59 -11.58 -0.59
N TRP A 97 5.80 -11.08 -0.67
CA TRP A 97 6.13 -9.70 -1.04
C TRP A 97 7.15 -9.68 -2.16
N VAL A 98 6.91 -8.89 -3.19
CA VAL A 98 7.84 -8.74 -4.31
C VAL A 98 8.80 -7.59 -4.01
N GLU A 99 10.09 -7.89 -3.98
CA GLU A 99 11.12 -6.88 -3.73
C GLU A 99 11.25 -5.94 -4.92
N VAL A 100 11.16 -4.64 -4.66
CA VAL A 100 11.20 -3.58 -5.66
C VAL A 100 12.02 -2.40 -5.14
N GLY A 101 13.01 -1.95 -5.89
CA GLY A 101 13.79 -0.76 -5.54
C GLY A 101 13.00 0.54 -5.70
N LEU A 102 13.37 1.60 -4.95
CA LEU A 102 12.69 2.90 -5.05
C LEU A 102 12.75 3.49 -6.46
N THR A 103 13.85 3.30 -7.17
CA THR A 103 13.98 3.73 -8.57
C THR A 103 12.98 3.02 -9.47
N GLU A 104 12.79 1.72 -9.28
CA GLU A 104 11.82 0.95 -10.05
C GLU A 104 10.38 1.37 -9.74
N ILE A 105 10.08 1.70 -8.48
CA ILE A 105 8.80 2.26 -8.07
C ILE A 105 8.55 3.59 -8.78
N THR A 106 9.51 4.50 -8.76
CA THR A 106 9.36 5.84 -9.36
C THR A 106 9.16 5.80 -10.88
N GLN A 107 9.72 4.80 -11.55
CA GLN A 107 9.63 4.63 -13.01
C GLN A 107 8.51 3.69 -13.45
N GLY A 108 8.18 2.71 -12.63
CA GLY A 108 7.30 1.59 -13.00
C GLY A 108 5.81 1.78 -12.67
N GLY A 109 5.46 2.81 -11.90
CA GLY A 109 4.06 3.09 -11.55
C GLY A 109 3.55 2.37 -10.29
N SER A 110 2.22 2.42 -10.11
CA SER A 110 1.56 1.90 -8.90
C SER A 110 1.55 0.38 -8.87
N ARG A 111 1.86 -0.21 -7.71
CA ARG A 111 1.90 -1.68 -7.48
C ARG A 111 1.39 -2.03 -6.09
N ARG A 112 0.97 -3.28 -5.91
CA ARG A 112 0.55 -3.89 -4.64
C ARG A 112 1.46 -5.05 -4.27
N GLY A 113 1.51 -5.39 -2.97
CA GLY A 113 2.27 -6.53 -2.48
C GLY A 113 3.78 -6.39 -2.68
N ILE A 114 4.29 -5.18 -2.50
CA ILE A 114 5.72 -4.90 -2.65
C ILE A 114 6.45 -4.88 -1.31
N SER A 115 7.72 -5.27 -1.37
CA SER A 115 8.72 -5.04 -0.33
C SER A 115 9.77 -4.07 -0.87
N THR A 116 10.12 -3.08 -0.07
CA THR A 116 11.20 -2.14 -0.40
C THR A 116 11.91 -1.68 0.87
N SER A 117 13.07 -1.07 0.73
CA SER A 117 13.78 -0.51 1.87
C SER A 117 14.48 0.79 1.52
N GLY A 118 14.72 1.62 2.52
CA GLY A 118 15.47 2.86 2.38
C GLY A 118 15.78 3.48 3.74
N THR A 119 16.61 4.49 3.72
CA THR A 119 16.97 5.28 4.91
C THR A 119 15.92 6.36 5.13
N ILE A 120 15.48 6.54 6.36
CA ILE A 120 14.58 7.63 6.73
C ILE A 120 15.35 8.94 6.76
N VAL A 121 15.13 9.80 5.78
CA VAL A 121 15.82 11.09 5.65
C VAL A 121 14.99 12.29 6.15
N ALA A 122 13.68 12.12 6.28
CA ALA A 122 12.80 13.14 6.83
C ALA A 122 11.55 12.58 7.50
N ILE A 123 10.99 13.36 8.43
CA ILE A 123 9.66 13.17 9.01
C ILE A 123 8.85 14.42 8.75
N ASN A 124 7.72 14.25 8.10
CA ASN A 124 6.84 15.36 7.75
C ASN A 124 6.02 15.84 8.96
N SER A 125 5.80 17.14 9.06
CA SER A 125 5.03 17.81 10.12
C SER A 125 3.57 17.35 10.21
N GLY A 126 3.05 16.72 9.14
CA GLY A 126 1.72 16.10 9.13
C GLY A 126 1.64 14.74 9.83
N SER A 127 2.71 14.30 10.54
CA SER A 127 2.71 13.09 11.37
C SER A 127 2.00 13.34 12.70
N GLY A 128 1.33 12.31 13.23
CA GLY A 128 0.58 12.34 14.48
C GLY A 128 -0.93 12.20 14.28
N ILE A 129 -1.71 12.71 15.24
CA ILE A 129 -3.17 12.72 15.13
C ILE A 129 -3.60 13.72 14.07
N ILE A 130 -4.49 13.27 13.21
CA ILE A 130 -5.11 14.03 12.12
C ILE A 130 -6.62 13.86 12.17
N GLU A 131 -7.35 14.71 11.48
CA GLU A 131 -8.79 14.58 11.29
C GLU A 131 -9.12 14.19 9.86
N ARG A 132 -10.06 13.26 9.69
CA ARG A 132 -10.56 12.84 8.38
C ARG A 132 -12.03 13.19 8.20
N CYS A 133 -12.38 13.51 6.98
CA CYS A 133 -13.78 13.66 6.57
C CYS A 133 -14.53 12.34 6.80
N PRO A 134 -15.70 12.36 7.48
CA PRO A 134 -16.50 11.15 7.72
C PRO A 134 -17.01 10.52 6.41
N GLU A 135 -17.23 11.32 5.37
CA GLU A 135 -17.80 10.87 4.09
C GLU A 135 -16.76 10.28 3.15
N CYS A 136 -15.65 10.99 2.87
CA CYS A 136 -14.66 10.55 1.88
C CYS A 136 -13.31 10.12 2.48
N ARG A 137 -13.14 10.17 3.79
CA ARG A 137 -11.92 9.80 4.52
C ARG A 137 -10.67 10.63 4.17
N ARG A 138 -10.82 11.68 3.38
CA ARG A 138 -9.72 12.63 3.13
C ARG A 138 -9.38 13.40 4.39
N MET A 139 -8.12 13.78 4.52
CA MET A 139 -7.65 14.61 5.63
C MET A 139 -8.34 15.99 5.58
N LEU A 140 -8.89 16.43 6.70
CA LEU A 140 -9.38 17.78 6.86
C LEU A 140 -8.21 18.76 7.02
N ARG A 141 -8.36 19.94 6.46
CA ARG A 141 -7.49 21.09 6.68
C ARG A 141 -8.33 22.17 7.34
N ASP A 142 -7.93 22.56 8.53
CA ASP A 142 -8.66 23.58 9.32
C ASP A 142 -10.17 23.28 9.43
N GLY A 143 -10.51 22.00 9.68
CA GLY A 143 -11.89 21.54 9.81
C GLY A 143 -12.69 21.46 8.51
N SER A 144 -12.03 21.61 7.34
CA SER A 144 -12.70 21.61 6.04
C SER A 144 -12.18 20.51 5.12
N CYS A 145 -13.11 19.84 4.43
CA CYS A 145 -12.86 18.90 3.35
C CYS A 145 -12.93 19.62 2.01
N THR A 146 -12.03 19.31 1.10
CA THR A 146 -12.00 19.90 -0.25
C THR A 146 -13.24 19.57 -1.09
N GLU A 147 -13.96 18.48 -0.78
CA GLU A 147 -15.17 18.06 -1.50
C GLU A 147 -16.46 18.28 -0.74
N HIS A 148 -16.43 18.14 0.61
CA HIS A 148 -17.64 18.19 1.43
C HIS A 148 -17.72 19.44 2.30
N GLY A 149 -16.78 20.41 2.15
CA GLY A 149 -16.76 21.66 2.92
C GLY A 149 -16.46 21.43 4.40
N ALA A 150 -17.02 22.29 5.27
CA ALA A 150 -16.82 22.19 6.71
C ALA A 150 -17.43 20.90 7.27
N GLN A 151 -16.63 20.12 7.98
CA GLN A 151 -17.01 18.81 8.52
C GLN A 151 -16.47 18.64 9.94
N ARG A 152 -17.23 17.94 10.77
CA ARG A 152 -16.71 17.44 12.04
C ARG A 152 -15.85 16.20 11.74
N GLY A 153 -14.53 16.36 11.90
CA GLY A 153 -13.56 15.30 11.59
C GLY A 153 -13.68 14.08 12.49
N VAL A 154 -13.30 12.95 11.92
CA VAL A 154 -13.03 11.71 12.67
C VAL A 154 -11.52 11.63 12.86
N GLU A 155 -11.10 11.55 14.13
CA GLU A 155 -9.68 11.44 14.47
C GLU A 155 -9.07 10.14 13.89
N ASP A 156 -7.85 10.27 13.40
CA ASP A 156 -7.06 9.17 12.86
C ASP A 156 -5.58 9.39 13.17
N LEU A 157 -4.80 8.32 13.11
CA LEU A 157 -3.35 8.36 13.28
C LEU A 157 -2.66 8.19 11.93
N ARG A 158 -1.68 9.05 11.66
CA ARG A 158 -0.84 8.94 10.47
C ARG A 158 0.60 9.35 10.76
N LEU A 159 1.55 8.53 10.32
CA LEU A 159 2.96 8.93 10.25
C LEU A 159 3.36 9.12 8.80
N ARG A 160 4.24 10.09 8.56
CA ARG A 160 4.76 10.39 7.22
C ARG A 160 6.26 10.54 7.30
N PHE A 161 6.96 9.67 6.56
CA PHE A 161 8.41 9.69 6.42
C PHE A 161 8.79 9.95 4.96
N VAL A 162 10.05 10.26 4.73
CA VAL A 162 10.67 10.18 3.41
C VAL A 162 11.75 9.11 3.51
N LEU A 163 11.64 8.11 2.64
CA LEU A 163 12.65 7.08 2.45
C LEU A 163 13.54 7.44 1.26
N ASP A 164 14.81 7.13 1.37
CA ASP A 164 15.82 7.34 0.34
C ASP A 164 16.75 6.13 0.27
N ASP A 165 17.02 5.60 -0.93
CA ASP A 165 17.93 4.47 -1.16
C ASP A 165 19.29 4.90 -1.76
N GLY A 166 19.54 6.22 -1.78
CA GLY A 166 20.74 6.82 -2.36
C GLY A 166 20.62 7.16 -3.85
N VAL A 167 19.56 6.71 -4.52
CA VAL A 167 19.28 6.98 -5.94
C VAL A 167 17.92 7.65 -6.11
N SER A 168 16.92 7.18 -5.41
CA SER A 168 15.55 7.65 -5.47
C SER A 168 14.96 7.81 -4.08
N ASN A 169 13.89 8.57 -3.98
CA ASN A 169 13.16 8.74 -2.74
C ASN A 169 11.65 8.55 -2.92
N ALA A 170 10.98 8.22 -1.82
CA ALA A 170 9.54 8.08 -1.78
C ALA A 170 8.95 8.59 -0.47
N ASN A 171 7.74 9.13 -0.53
CA ASN A 171 6.96 9.46 0.65
C ASN A 171 6.32 8.19 1.22
N LEU A 172 6.65 7.84 2.46
CA LEU A 172 6.08 6.72 3.17
C LEU A 172 4.97 7.18 4.11
N PHE A 173 3.82 6.51 4.01
CA PHE A 173 2.65 6.72 4.85
C PHE A 173 2.36 5.46 5.66
N LEU A 174 2.34 5.61 6.99
CA LEU A 174 1.80 4.64 7.92
C LEU A 174 0.40 5.11 8.33
N GLY A 175 -0.60 4.26 8.10
CA GLY A 175 -1.94 4.43 8.63
C GLY A 175 -2.00 4.10 10.12
N LYS A 176 -3.22 4.14 10.70
CA LYS A 176 -3.39 3.90 12.13
C LYS A 176 -2.77 2.57 12.60
N GLU A 177 -3.09 1.48 11.93
CA GLU A 177 -2.68 0.13 12.32
C GLU A 177 -1.16 -0.02 12.27
N SER A 178 -0.54 0.27 11.13
CA SER A 178 0.92 0.18 10.96
C SER A 178 1.68 1.21 11.82
N ALA A 179 1.08 2.37 12.11
CA ALA A 179 1.68 3.36 13.01
C ALA A 179 1.61 2.92 14.48
N GLU A 180 0.50 2.33 14.93
CA GLU A 180 0.36 1.76 16.27
C GLU A 180 1.37 0.63 16.51
N GLU A 181 1.51 -0.26 15.54
CA GLU A 181 2.47 -1.37 15.58
C GLU A 181 3.90 -0.84 15.64
N PHE A 182 4.25 0.07 14.75
CA PHE A 182 5.58 0.68 14.69
C PHE A 182 5.97 1.44 15.97
N LEU A 183 5.02 2.16 16.58
CA LEU A 183 5.24 2.89 17.82
C LEU A 183 5.19 1.97 19.06
N GLY A 184 4.58 0.80 18.94
CA GLY A 184 4.29 -0.10 20.07
C GLY A 184 3.23 0.47 21.03
N MET A 185 2.34 1.35 20.52
CA MET A 185 1.34 2.05 21.33
C MET A 185 0.04 2.22 20.57
N LYS A 186 -1.09 2.08 21.28
CA LYS A 186 -2.41 2.36 20.72
C LYS A 186 -2.67 3.86 20.60
N MET A 187 -3.54 4.24 19.67
CA MET A 187 -3.87 5.63 19.34
C MET A 187 -4.25 6.48 20.56
N ASP A 188 -5.00 5.94 21.50
CA ASP A 188 -5.43 6.68 22.70
C ASP A 188 -4.22 7.09 23.58
N LYS A 189 -3.24 6.20 23.70
CA LYS A 189 -2.00 6.48 24.43
C LYS A 189 -1.16 7.51 23.69
N ILE A 190 -1.05 7.41 22.36
CA ILE A 190 -0.34 8.38 21.53
C ILE A 190 -1.01 9.77 21.63
N LYS A 191 -2.34 9.82 21.61
CA LYS A 191 -3.12 11.04 21.77
C LYS A 191 -2.87 11.68 23.15
N SER A 192 -2.87 10.88 24.21
CA SER A 192 -2.57 11.34 25.57
C SER A 192 -1.16 11.89 25.66
N GLU A 193 -0.17 11.22 25.06
CA GLU A 193 1.21 11.69 25.03
C GLU A 193 1.34 13.02 24.26
N ILE A 194 0.76 13.11 23.08
CA ILE A 194 0.76 14.35 22.28
C ILE A 194 0.07 15.50 23.05
N SER A 195 -1.01 15.21 23.78
CA SER A 195 -1.70 16.21 24.60
C SER A 195 -0.85 16.69 25.78
N SER A 196 0.00 15.82 26.33
CA SER A 196 0.89 16.12 27.46
C SER A 196 2.13 16.90 27.07
N ILE A 197 2.82 16.49 26.00
CA ILE A 197 4.12 17.06 25.62
C ILE A 197 4.06 18.02 24.42
N GLY A 198 2.94 18.04 23.71
CA GLY A 198 2.77 18.80 22.48
C GLY A 198 3.19 18.03 21.23
N LYS A 199 2.53 18.32 20.10
CA LYS A 199 2.76 17.64 18.81
C LYS A 199 4.19 17.82 18.30
N GLU A 200 4.76 19.01 18.46
CA GLU A 200 6.12 19.30 17.98
C GLU A 200 7.17 18.50 18.73
N VAL A 201 7.02 18.36 20.05
CA VAL A 201 7.92 17.57 20.89
C VAL A 201 7.78 16.09 20.55
N PHE A 202 6.55 15.58 20.38
CA PHE A 202 6.30 14.21 19.93
C PHE A 202 7.01 13.91 18.61
N VAL A 203 6.84 14.77 17.58
CA VAL A 203 7.51 14.60 16.29
C VAL A 203 9.03 14.71 16.40
N SER A 204 9.55 15.60 17.27
CA SER A 204 10.98 15.71 17.54
C SER A 204 11.56 14.45 18.17
N ASN A 205 10.84 13.87 19.13
CA ASN A 205 11.24 12.61 19.76
C ASN A 205 11.24 11.45 18.76
N LEU A 206 10.20 11.38 17.94
CA LEU A 206 10.12 10.40 16.85
C LEU A 206 11.29 10.55 15.88
N ARG A 207 11.62 11.80 15.50
CA ARG A 207 12.76 12.10 14.63
C ARG A 207 14.07 11.56 15.20
N ARG A 208 14.36 11.79 16.48
CA ARG A 208 15.58 11.29 17.14
C ARG A 208 15.66 9.76 17.13
N ARG A 209 14.51 9.09 17.17
CA ARG A 209 14.42 7.62 17.19
C ARG A 209 14.68 6.99 15.81
N VAL A 210 14.26 7.64 14.72
CA VAL A 210 14.18 6.97 13.41
C VAL A 210 14.99 7.62 12.31
N LEU A 211 15.40 8.89 12.43
CA LEU A 211 16.16 9.58 11.39
C LEU A 211 17.50 8.89 11.15
N ALA A 212 17.90 8.81 9.88
CA ALA A 212 19.09 8.11 9.39
C ALA A 212 19.11 6.60 9.70
N ARG A 213 17.97 6.00 10.03
CA ARG A 213 17.85 4.54 10.17
C ARG A 213 17.23 3.93 8.92
N LYS A 214 17.69 2.73 8.58
CA LYS A 214 17.12 1.93 7.47
C LYS A 214 15.79 1.33 7.92
N MET A 215 14.81 1.38 7.04
CA MET A 215 13.47 0.83 7.24
C MET A 215 13.10 -0.06 6.07
N ALA A 216 12.69 -1.28 6.36
CA ALA A 216 11.99 -2.15 5.42
C ALA A 216 10.50 -1.84 5.47
N VAL A 217 9.86 -1.87 4.31
CA VAL A 217 8.45 -1.53 4.11
C VAL A 217 7.79 -2.60 3.27
N HIS A 218 6.69 -3.16 3.76
CA HIS A 218 5.79 -4.03 3.02
C HIS A 218 4.46 -3.30 2.82
N GLY A 219 3.92 -3.35 1.59
CA GLY A 219 2.67 -2.67 1.32
C GLY A 219 2.41 -2.45 -0.17
N ARG A 220 1.97 -1.26 -0.51
CA ARG A 220 1.69 -0.84 -1.88
C ARG A 220 2.31 0.51 -2.19
N CYS A 221 2.57 0.76 -3.47
CA CYS A 221 2.99 2.07 -3.94
C CYS A 221 1.98 2.69 -4.92
N ALA A 222 2.00 4.01 -4.97
CA ALA A 222 1.35 4.79 -6.00
C ALA A 222 2.32 5.86 -6.50
N VAL A 223 2.23 6.19 -7.77
CA VAL A 223 3.07 7.23 -8.39
C VAL A 223 2.16 8.22 -9.09
N ASP A 224 2.36 9.48 -8.80
CA ASP A 224 1.66 10.59 -9.45
C ASP A 224 2.61 11.73 -9.81
N GLY A 225 2.09 12.87 -10.26
CA GLY A 225 2.89 14.04 -10.60
C GLY A 225 3.66 14.68 -9.41
N GLN A 226 3.44 14.23 -8.19
CA GLN A 226 4.15 14.67 -6.98
C GLN A 226 5.23 13.68 -6.54
N GLY A 227 5.35 12.54 -7.22
CA GLY A 227 6.36 11.52 -6.95
C GLY A 227 5.81 10.20 -6.43
N ALA A 228 6.70 9.37 -5.91
CA ALA A 228 6.36 8.07 -5.37
C ALA A 228 5.82 8.16 -3.95
N MET A 229 4.75 7.43 -3.70
CA MET A 229 4.10 7.26 -2.41
C MET A 229 4.05 5.79 -2.04
N LEU A 230 4.52 5.47 -0.85
CA LEU A 230 4.44 4.15 -0.24
C LEU A 230 3.37 4.16 0.84
N PHE A 231 2.49 3.18 0.84
CA PHE A 231 1.48 2.98 1.88
C PHE A 231 1.79 1.66 2.55
N ALA A 232 2.27 1.75 3.80
CA ALA A 232 2.75 0.60 4.53
C ALA A 232 1.60 -0.19 5.17
N ASP A 233 1.61 -1.49 4.91
CA ASP A 233 0.87 -2.48 5.69
C ASP A 233 1.72 -2.88 6.91
N LYS A 234 3.04 -3.09 6.72
CA LYS A 234 4.01 -3.42 7.76
C LYS A 234 5.32 -2.67 7.53
N VAL A 235 5.98 -2.29 8.63
CA VAL A 235 7.32 -1.68 8.59
C VAL A 235 8.20 -2.23 9.70
N GLU A 236 9.52 -2.26 9.43
CA GLU A 236 10.52 -2.71 10.39
C GLU A 236 11.78 -1.85 10.26
N LEU A 237 12.37 -1.44 11.40
CA LEU A 237 13.70 -0.84 11.39
C LEU A 237 14.74 -1.95 11.25
N VAL A 238 15.50 -1.88 10.18
CA VAL A 238 16.54 -2.86 9.88
C VAL A 238 17.87 -2.36 10.43
N GLU A 239 18.65 -3.26 11.00
CA GLU A 239 20.02 -2.95 11.37
C GLU A 239 20.85 -2.81 10.09
N SER A 240 21.46 -1.64 9.92
CA SER A 240 22.33 -1.38 8.77
C SER A 240 23.67 -2.10 8.96
N LYS A 241 24.10 -2.80 7.93
CA LYS A 241 25.40 -3.47 7.86
C LYS A 241 26.21 -2.87 6.68
N PRO A 242 26.78 -1.70 6.85
CA PRO A 242 27.34 -0.92 5.75
C PRO A 242 28.42 -1.67 4.94
N ALA A 243 29.21 -2.52 5.60
CA ALA A 243 30.24 -3.32 4.91
C ALA A 243 29.61 -4.35 3.99
N GLU A 244 28.64 -5.13 4.47
CA GLU A 244 27.92 -6.13 3.66
C GLU A 244 27.16 -5.46 2.51
N GLU A 245 26.52 -4.32 2.79
CA GLU A 245 25.79 -3.53 1.77
C GLU A 245 26.74 -2.99 0.69
N ALA A 246 27.91 -2.51 1.08
CA ALA A 246 28.93 -2.04 0.14
C ALA A 246 29.43 -3.20 -0.76
N GLU A 247 29.70 -4.37 -0.19
CA GLU A 247 30.11 -5.55 -0.95
C GLU A 247 29.03 -5.96 -1.97
N MET A 248 27.76 -5.98 -1.59
CA MET A 248 26.64 -6.28 -2.50
C MET A 248 26.55 -5.28 -3.64
N VAL A 249 26.72 -3.99 -3.36
CA VAL A 249 26.73 -2.94 -4.39
C VAL A 249 27.90 -3.12 -5.33
N MET A 250 29.10 -3.39 -4.82
CA MET A 250 30.30 -3.63 -5.64
C MET A 250 30.12 -4.85 -6.55
N GLN A 251 29.58 -5.95 -6.03
CA GLN A 251 29.26 -7.13 -6.84
C GLN A 251 28.23 -6.83 -7.93
N LYS A 252 27.17 -6.09 -7.61
CA LYS A 252 26.13 -5.71 -8.56
C LYS A 252 26.67 -4.83 -9.70
N TRP A 253 27.67 -4.03 -9.43
CA TRP A 253 28.26 -3.10 -10.40
C TRP A 253 29.56 -3.64 -11.01
N GLU A 254 29.92 -4.92 -10.73
CA GLU A 254 31.14 -5.57 -11.22
C GLU A 254 32.41 -4.76 -10.92
N VAL A 255 32.41 -4.03 -9.81
CA VAL A 255 33.57 -3.25 -9.39
C VAL A 255 34.60 -4.21 -8.78
N VAL A 256 35.70 -4.46 -9.49
CA VAL A 256 36.87 -5.20 -8.97
C VAL A 256 37.78 -4.17 -8.31
N LEU A 257 38.08 -4.36 -7.03
CA LEU A 257 39.12 -3.60 -6.33
C LEU A 257 40.51 -4.19 -6.58
#